data_fbcf08fc38e241ed316f9020a07a170e
#
_entry.id   fbcf08fc38e241ed316f9020a07a170e
#
_cell.length_a   1.000
_cell.length_b   1.000
_cell.length_c   1.000
_cell.angle_alpha   90.00
_cell.angle_beta   90.00
_cell.angle_gamma   90.00
#
_symmetry.space_group_name_H-M   'P 1'
#
loop_
_entity.id
_entity.type
_entity.pdbx_description
1 polymer ?
#
loop_
_entity_poly.entity_id
_entity_poly.type
_entity_poly.pdbx_seq_one_letter_code
_entity_poly.pdbx_strand_id
1 'polypeptide(L)'
;MRSKLLPSARKLSESTPLRSAPRLLVVIVRSRPHWIHLLFVRRGSLLPRIFSQQLFVLLLSCAVVLAHGQLFHVKVTLTSAPFSLMGVALAIFLGFRINASYDRYWEARKFWGVVLVEARNLSRHALTLTRGDVDARPFVLGLIAFAGTMRNQLRGRPREEGLDGLLPDEVLARVRTARFAPALVLLWLGQWVRDMREAGCLPPMLAQHMEGSLDALSAALGGCERIANTPLPFTYTVILHRSSYTYCMLLPFGLVDTTGWMTPLVVGFVSYTFFALEALSDEIEEPFGMMTNDLALDAIVASIDASLRELLGDTPPPAPRPDADFVLN
;
A
#
# COMPACT_ATOMS: atom_id res chain seq x y z
N MET A 1 -34.10 -47.13 38.39
CA MET A 1 -33.86 -48.29 37.49
C MET A 1 -33.61 -47.80 36.05
N ARG A 2 -32.47 -48.29 35.50
CA ARG A 2 -32.01 -48.21 34.07
C ARG A 2 -31.58 -46.81 33.53
N SER A 3 -30.33 -46.53 33.72
CA SER A 3 -29.16 -46.35 32.84
C SER A 3 -29.42 -46.72 31.34
N LYS A 4 -29.19 -45.74 30.45
CA LYS A 4 -28.78 -46.01 29.03
C LYS A 4 -27.68 -45.02 28.70
N LEU A 5 -26.44 -45.40 28.88
CA LEU A 5 -25.39 -45.68 27.93
C LEU A 5 -25.25 -44.67 26.76
N LEU A 6 -24.18 -43.86 26.91
CA LEU A 6 -23.52 -43.12 25.83
C LEU A 6 -22.96 -44.09 24.77
N PRO A 7 -23.06 -43.81 23.50
CA PRO A 7 -22.29 -44.52 22.48
C PRO A 7 -20.85 -43.96 22.36
N SER A 8 -19.98 -44.91 22.39
CA SER A 8 -18.57 -45.00 22.10
C SER A 8 -17.95 -43.90 21.18
N ALA A 9 -17.00 -43.17 21.74
CA ALA A 9 -15.97 -42.44 21.02
C ALA A 9 -15.02 -43.44 20.33
N ARG A 10 -15.25 -43.70 19.03
CA ARG A 10 -14.24 -44.34 18.16
C ARG A 10 -14.55 -44.02 16.69
N LYS A 11 -13.72 -43.18 16.09
CA LYS A 11 -13.41 -42.86 14.72
C LYS A 11 -13.52 -41.37 14.41
N LEU A 12 -12.56 -40.60 14.90
CA LEU A 12 -12.15 -39.33 14.34
C LEU A 12 -10.62 -39.38 14.19
N SER A 13 -10.16 -40.15 13.23
CA SER A 13 -8.79 -40.09 12.75
C SER A 13 -8.78 -40.35 11.24
N GLU A 14 -9.36 -39.41 10.52
CA GLU A 14 -8.96 -39.12 9.16
C GLU A 14 -8.79 -37.63 9.11
N SER A 15 -7.54 -37.21 9.34
CA SER A 15 -7.08 -35.84 9.11
C SER A 15 -7.14 -35.57 7.61
N THR A 16 -8.28 -35.05 7.18
CA THR A 16 -8.36 -34.34 5.89
C THR A 16 -7.32 -33.22 5.97
N PRO A 17 -6.33 -33.13 5.06
CA PRO A 17 -5.40 -32.03 5.08
C PRO A 17 -6.23 -30.77 4.91
N LEU A 18 -6.14 -29.87 5.88
CA LEU A 18 -6.64 -28.50 5.78
C LEU A 18 -6.18 -27.95 4.43
N ARG A 19 -7.08 -27.92 3.46
CA ARG A 19 -6.90 -27.19 2.20
C ARG A 19 -6.44 -25.81 2.66
N SER A 20 -5.20 -25.49 2.36
CA SER A 20 -4.60 -24.19 2.62
C SER A 20 -5.58 -23.11 2.14
N ALA A 21 -6.17 -22.39 3.09
CA ALA A 21 -6.95 -21.21 2.79
C ALA A 21 -6.13 -20.34 1.83
N PRO A 22 -6.71 -19.77 0.78
CA PRO A 22 -5.99 -18.90 -0.13
C PRO A 22 -5.39 -17.79 0.73
N ARG A 23 -4.06 -17.73 0.78
CA ARG A 23 -3.34 -16.63 1.43
C ARG A 23 -3.68 -15.38 0.64
N LEU A 24 -4.61 -14.58 1.16
CA LEU A 24 -4.90 -13.22 0.68
C LEU A 24 -3.66 -12.37 0.97
N LEU A 25 -2.75 -12.35 0.04
CA LEU A 25 -1.53 -11.55 0.11
C LEU A 25 -1.66 -10.39 -0.86
N VAL A 26 -1.73 -9.24 -0.28
CA VAL A 26 -1.60 -7.90 -0.85
C VAL A 26 -0.11 -7.64 -1.10
N VAL A 27 0.26 -7.16 -2.29
CA VAL A 27 1.64 -6.87 -2.76
C VAL A 27 2.23 -8.02 -3.61
N ILE A 28 3.28 -7.76 -4.37
CA ILE A 28 3.95 -8.73 -5.24
C ILE A 28 4.03 -10.10 -4.56
N VAL A 29 3.14 -11.02 -4.95
CA VAL A 29 3.09 -12.36 -4.37
C VAL A 29 4.05 -13.24 -5.15
N ARG A 30 5.33 -13.18 -4.79
CA ARG A 30 6.31 -14.15 -5.25
C ARG A 30 6.61 -15.16 -4.14
N SER A 31 6.60 -16.46 -4.49
CA SER A 31 7.32 -17.47 -3.70
C SER A 31 8.76 -16.97 -3.53
N ARG A 32 9.36 -17.14 -2.34
CA ARG A 32 10.73 -16.65 -2.07
C ARG A 32 11.69 -17.17 -3.15
N PRO A 33 12.18 -16.32 -4.08
CA PRO A 33 13.09 -16.76 -5.11
C PRO A 33 14.47 -17.06 -4.49
N HIS A 34 15.22 -17.93 -5.13
CA HIS A 34 16.60 -18.16 -4.76
C HIS A 34 17.40 -16.85 -4.87
N TRP A 35 18.36 -16.61 -3.98
CA TRP A 35 19.09 -15.33 -3.88
C TRP A 35 19.73 -14.86 -5.21
N ILE A 36 20.20 -15.81 -6.05
CA ILE A 36 20.76 -15.50 -7.37
C ILE A 36 19.69 -14.90 -8.31
N HIS A 37 18.46 -15.43 -8.26
CA HIS A 37 17.38 -14.89 -9.09
C HIS A 37 16.99 -13.45 -8.69
N LEU A 38 17.18 -13.07 -7.42
CA LEU A 38 16.94 -11.69 -6.97
C LEU A 38 17.86 -10.68 -7.63
N LEU A 39 19.10 -11.08 -7.97
CA LEU A 39 20.07 -10.20 -8.66
C LEU A 39 19.64 -9.84 -10.08
N PHE A 40 18.88 -10.71 -10.75
CA PHE A 40 18.48 -10.55 -12.16
C PHE A 40 16.99 -10.25 -12.35
N VAL A 41 16.25 -9.96 -11.27
CA VAL A 41 14.84 -9.57 -11.35
C VAL A 41 14.74 -8.22 -12.06
N ARG A 42 14.06 -8.19 -13.21
CA ARG A 42 13.76 -6.96 -13.96
C ARG A 42 12.36 -6.43 -13.62
N ARG A 43 11.36 -7.32 -13.47
CA ARG A 43 9.97 -6.95 -13.16
C ARG A 43 9.81 -6.75 -11.66
N GLY A 44 9.26 -5.59 -11.26
CA GLY A 44 9.22 -5.18 -9.85
C GLY A 44 10.55 -4.65 -9.31
N SER A 45 11.52 -4.39 -10.21
CA SER A 45 12.80 -3.73 -9.91
C SER A 45 12.74 -2.25 -10.29
N LEU A 46 13.44 -1.42 -9.55
CA LEU A 46 13.59 0.02 -9.83
C LEU A 46 14.54 0.29 -11.02
N LEU A 47 15.25 -0.75 -11.52
CA LEU A 47 16.20 -0.62 -12.63
C LEU A 47 15.66 0.09 -13.87
N PRO A 48 14.46 -0.22 -14.38
CA PRO A 48 13.93 0.47 -15.56
C PRO A 48 13.74 1.98 -15.33
N ARG A 49 13.37 2.37 -14.10
CA ARG A 49 13.13 3.77 -13.73
C ARG A 49 14.41 4.59 -13.66
N ILE A 50 15.50 4.00 -13.17
CA ILE A 50 16.78 4.68 -13.00
C ILE A 50 17.77 4.42 -14.15
N PHE A 51 17.38 3.66 -15.18
CA PHE A 51 18.28 3.19 -16.23
C PHE A 51 18.96 4.32 -16.99
N SER A 52 18.24 5.38 -17.36
CA SER A 52 18.77 6.52 -18.11
C SER A 52 19.84 7.27 -17.32
N GLN A 53 19.56 7.53 -16.04
CA GLN A 53 20.49 8.22 -15.13
C GLN A 53 21.73 7.36 -14.88
N GLN A 54 21.51 6.07 -14.64
CA GLN A 54 22.60 5.10 -14.42
C GLN A 54 23.50 4.96 -15.63
N LEU A 55 22.92 4.87 -16.83
CA LEU A 55 23.67 4.79 -18.07
C LEU A 55 24.49 6.07 -18.30
N PHE A 56 23.92 7.24 -18.06
CA PHE A 56 24.60 8.51 -18.19
C PHE A 56 25.83 8.60 -17.28
N VAL A 57 25.69 8.25 -16.00
CA VAL A 57 26.80 8.27 -15.04
C VAL A 57 27.89 7.27 -15.39
N LEU A 58 27.52 6.07 -15.88
CA LEU A 58 28.48 5.07 -16.35
C LEU A 58 29.26 5.56 -17.57
N LEU A 59 28.58 6.13 -18.58
CA LEU A 59 29.25 6.69 -19.76
C LEU A 59 30.16 7.84 -19.39
N LEU A 60 29.74 8.73 -18.52
CA LEU A 60 30.56 9.81 -17.98
C LEU A 60 31.80 9.23 -17.29
N SER A 61 31.64 8.23 -16.45
CA SER A 61 32.76 7.60 -15.74
C SER A 61 33.75 6.94 -16.71
N CYS A 62 33.28 6.26 -17.74
CA CYS A 62 34.14 5.71 -18.79
C CYS A 62 34.90 6.84 -19.53
N ALA A 63 34.23 7.92 -19.89
CA ALA A 63 34.85 9.06 -20.56
C ALA A 63 35.93 9.71 -19.69
N VAL A 64 35.69 9.87 -18.38
CA VAL A 64 36.66 10.42 -17.42
C VAL A 64 37.91 9.52 -17.31
N VAL A 65 37.73 8.20 -17.28
CA VAL A 65 38.86 7.25 -17.25
C VAL A 65 39.66 7.32 -18.54
N LEU A 66 39.03 7.32 -19.72
CA LEU A 66 39.70 7.41 -21.02
C LEU A 66 40.43 8.76 -21.18
N ALA A 67 39.91 9.82 -20.66
CA ALA A 67 40.56 11.14 -20.64
C ALA A 67 41.60 11.30 -19.52
N HIS A 68 41.89 10.24 -18.75
CA HIS A 68 42.81 10.27 -17.61
C HIS A 68 42.50 11.41 -16.61
N GLY A 69 41.23 11.73 -16.44
CA GLY A 69 40.78 12.83 -15.56
C GLY A 69 41.03 14.23 -16.10
N GLN A 70 41.43 14.36 -17.37
CA GLN A 70 41.63 15.67 -17.99
C GLN A 70 40.34 16.21 -18.60
N LEU A 71 39.98 17.42 -18.26
CA LEU A 71 38.90 18.18 -18.88
C LEU A 71 39.48 19.41 -19.58
N PHE A 72 39.29 19.51 -20.92
CA PHE A 72 39.86 20.61 -21.72
C PHE A 72 41.35 20.88 -21.48
N HIS A 73 42.18 19.83 -21.42
CA HIS A 73 43.64 19.86 -21.15
C HIS A 73 44.02 20.26 -19.75
N VAL A 74 43.07 20.43 -18.82
CA VAL A 74 43.33 20.66 -17.40
C VAL A 74 43.02 19.41 -16.61
N LYS A 75 44.00 18.91 -15.83
CA LYS A 75 43.75 17.75 -14.95
C LYS A 75 42.91 18.21 -13.76
N VAL A 76 41.69 17.67 -13.62
CA VAL A 76 40.81 17.90 -12.47
C VAL A 76 41.26 16.96 -11.36
N THR A 77 42.09 17.46 -10.43
CA THR A 77 42.52 16.68 -9.25
C THR A 77 41.57 16.96 -8.09
N LEU A 78 40.64 16.03 -7.85
CA LEU A 78 39.77 16.07 -6.69
C LEU A 78 40.23 15.02 -5.69
N THR A 79 40.46 15.42 -4.44
CA THR A 79 40.81 14.47 -3.37
C THR A 79 39.58 13.63 -2.99
N SER A 80 39.79 12.34 -2.68
CA SER A 80 38.71 11.43 -2.32
C SER A 80 38.06 11.72 -0.95
N ALA A 81 38.74 12.43 -0.07
CA ALA A 81 38.27 12.71 1.29
C ALA A 81 36.94 13.49 1.35
N PRO A 82 36.72 14.60 0.60
CA PRO A 82 35.43 15.28 0.56
C PRO A 82 34.28 14.40 0.03
N PHE A 83 34.59 13.52 -0.96
CA PHE A 83 33.60 12.60 -1.48
C PHE A 83 33.17 11.57 -0.45
N SER A 84 34.10 11.04 0.35
CA SER A 84 33.76 10.11 1.44
C SER A 84 32.83 10.76 2.47
N LEU A 85 33.18 12.00 2.90
CA LEU A 85 32.34 12.72 3.85
C LEU A 85 30.94 13.06 3.29
N MET A 86 30.89 13.53 2.03
CA MET A 86 29.64 13.84 1.37
C MET A 86 28.79 12.58 1.16
N GLY A 87 29.40 11.45 0.79
CA GLY A 87 28.71 10.17 0.64
C GLY A 87 28.06 9.70 1.93
N VAL A 88 28.75 9.82 3.07
CA VAL A 88 28.18 9.51 4.39
C VAL A 88 27.03 10.45 4.73
N ALA A 89 27.18 11.76 4.53
CA ALA A 89 26.13 12.73 4.79
C ALA A 89 24.88 12.45 3.94
N LEU A 90 25.06 12.19 2.64
CA LEU A 90 23.94 11.84 1.74
C LEU A 90 23.26 10.54 2.16
N ALA A 91 24.01 9.52 2.55
CA ALA A 91 23.45 8.25 3.01
C ALA A 91 22.58 8.44 4.25
N ILE A 92 23.00 9.30 5.20
CA ILE A 92 22.23 9.62 6.40
C ILE A 92 20.93 10.36 6.03
N PHE A 93 21.00 11.40 5.21
CA PHE A 93 19.82 12.18 4.82
C PHE A 93 18.83 11.37 3.97
N LEU A 94 19.34 10.52 3.06
CA LEU A 94 18.52 9.62 2.28
C LEU A 94 17.86 8.57 3.17
N GLY A 95 18.57 8.06 4.19
CA GLY A 95 18.01 7.17 5.19
C GLY A 95 16.85 7.80 5.97
N PHE A 96 16.97 9.07 6.37
CA PHE A 96 15.85 9.79 7.00
C PHE A 96 14.65 9.94 6.07
N ARG A 97 14.88 10.23 4.78
CA ARG A 97 13.80 10.31 3.80
C ARG A 97 13.07 8.97 3.62
N ILE A 98 13.84 7.89 3.48
CA ILE A 98 13.26 6.54 3.33
C ILE A 98 12.42 6.18 4.57
N ASN A 99 12.91 6.47 5.77
CA ASN A 99 12.16 6.21 6.99
C ASN A 99 10.86 7.00 7.04
N ALA A 100 10.89 8.30 6.70
CA ALA A 100 9.69 9.13 6.66
C ALA A 100 8.68 8.64 5.59
N SER A 101 9.14 8.24 4.40
CA SER A 101 8.28 7.64 3.36
C SER A 101 7.70 6.29 3.82
N TYR A 102 8.52 5.46 4.46
CA TYR A 102 8.07 4.16 5.00
C TYR A 102 7.04 4.31 6.12
N ASP A 103 7.19 5.29 7.01
CA ASP A 103 6.21 5.58 8.06
C ASP A 103 4.84 5.94 7.48
N ARG A 104 4.81 6.75 6.41
CA ARG A 104 3.57 7.08 5.66
C ARG A 104 2.93 5.83 5.07
N TYR A 105 3.72 5.00 4.39
CA TYR A 105 3.25 3.73 3.81
C TYR A 105 2.69 2.79 4.89
N TRP A 106 3.40 2.65 6.00
CA TRP A 106 3.01 1.79 7.11
C TRP A 106 1.75 2.29 7.81
N GLU A 107 1.62 3.61 7.99
CA GLU A 107 0.42 4.23 8.55
C GLU A 107 -0.80 4.00 7.64
N ALA A 108 -0.66 4.22 6.33
CA ALA A 108 -1.69 3.95 5.35
C ALA A 108 -2.17 2.48 5.41
N ARG A 109 -1.24 1.55 5.50
CA ARG A 109 -1.54 0.12 5.65
C ARG A 109 -2.32 -0.18 6.93
N LYS A 110 -1.97 0.48 8.04
CA LYS A 110 -2.70 0.31 9.32
C LYS A 110 -4.14 0.82 9.20
N PHE A 111 -4.38 1.98 8.58
CA PHE A 111 -5.74 2.49 8.39
C PHE A 111 -6.60 1.56 7.54
N TRP A 112 -6.07 0.98 6.47
CA TRP A 112 -6.80 -0.03 5.70
C TRP A 112 -7.05 -1.32 6.48
N GLY A 113 -6.17 -1.66 7.41
CA GLY A 113 -6.40 -2.73 8.39
C GLY A 113 -7.58 -2.42 9.32
N VAL A 114 -7.70 -1.18 9.80
CA VAL A 114 -8.86 -0.71 10.60
C VAL A 114 -10.14 -0.80 9.78
N VAL A 115 -10.14 -0.34 8.51
CA VAL A 115 -11.32 -0.45 7.64
C VAL A 115 -11.80 -1.90 7.52
N LEU A 116 -10.89 -2.84 7.29
CA LEU A 116 -11.22 -4.27 7.20
C LEU A 116 -11.82 -4.82 8.50
N VAL A 117 -11.21 -4.49 9.65
CA VAL A 117 -11.64 -4.99 10.95
C VAL A 117 -13.02 -4.42 11.33
N GLU A 118 -13.18 -3.09 11.20
CA GLU A 118 -14.42 -2.42 11.59
C GLU A 118 -15.59 -2.75 10.64
N ALA A 119 -15.34 -2.93 9.36
CA ALA A 119 -16.36 -3.41 8.43
C ALA A 119 -16.90 -4.80 8.83
N ARG A 120 -16.02 -5.70 9.26
CA ARG A 120 -16.41 -7.03 9.77
C ARG A 120 -17.14 -6.94 11.12
N ASN A 121 -16.66 -6.08 12.02
CA ASN A 121 -17.30 -5.85 13.32
C ASN A 121 -18.72 -5.32 13.14
N LEU A 122 -18.88 -4.27 12.34
CA LEU A 122 -20.20 -3.65 12.06
C LEU A 122 -21.15 -4.64 11.37
N SER A 123 -20.66 -5.42 10.41
CA SER A 123 -21.48 -6.47 9.76
C SER A 123 -21.95 -7.50 10.79
N ARG A 124 -21.04 -8.00 11.64
CA ARG A 124 -21.41 -8.92 12.72
C ARG A 124 -22.41 -8.28 13.67
N HIS A 125 -22.22 -7.01 14.06
CA HIS A 125 -23.14 -6.30 14.96
C HIS A 125 -24.53 -6.15 14.32
N ALA A 126 -24.61 -5.76 13.07
CA ALA A 126 -25.89 -5.62 12.36
C ALA A 126 -26.63 -6.96 12.26
N LEU A 127 -25.90 -8.08 12.05
CA LEU A 127 -26.49 -9.40 11.92
C LEU A 127 -26.85 -10.07 13.25
N THR A 128 -26.25 -9.65 14.39
CA THR A 128 -26.40 -10.37 15.67
C THR A 128 -26.96 -9.53 16.81
N LEU A 129 -26.91 -8.20 16.74
CA LEU A 129 -27.32 -7.33 17.83
C LEU A 129 -28.68 -6.65 17.58
N THR A 130 -29.19 -6.67 16.35
CA THR A 130 -30.54 -6.20 16.03
C THR A 130 -31.58 -7.22 16.47
N ARG A 131 -32.74 -6.72 16.89
CA ARG A 131 -33.89 -7.51 17.33
C ARG A 131 -34.99 -7.47 16.26
N GLY A 132 -35.78 -8.54 16.20
CA GLY A 132 -36.85 -8.66 15.20
C GLY A 132 -36.33 -9.11 13.84
N ASP A 133 -37.20 -9.02 12.84
CA ASP A 133 -36.89 -9.38 11.45
C ASP A 133 -36.31 -8.17 10.70
N VAL A 134 -35.06 -7.81 11.04
CA VAL A 134 -34.36 -6.67 10.45
C VAL A 134 -33.54 -7.16 9.27
N ASP A 135 -33.76 -6.59 8.08
CA ASP A 135 -32.85 -6.80 6.95
C ASP A 135 -31.57 -5.97 7.12
N ALA A 136 -30.52 -6.63 7.59
CA ALA A 136 -29.19 -6.02 7.74
C ALA A 136 -28.39 -5.99 6.41
N ARG A 137 -28.87 -6.64 5.35
CA ARG A 137 -28.18 -6.74 4.06
C ARG A 137 -27.79 -5.37 3.47
N PRO A 138 -28.68 -4.36 3.39
CA PRO A 138 -28.32 -3.06 2.84
C PRO A 138 -27.17 -2.40 3.62
N PHE A 139 -27.16 -2.51 4.94
CA PHE A 139 -26.09 -1.97 5.78
C PHE A 139 -24.74 -2.64 5.50
N VAL A 140 -24.73 -3.98 5.40
CA VAL A 140 -23.50 -4.73 5.10
C VAL A 140 -22.96 -4.40 3.71
N LEU A 141 -23.84 -4.30 2.69
CA LEU A 141 -23.46 -3.86 1.34
C LEU A 141 -22.95 -2.41 1.34
N GLY A 142 -23.53 -1.55 2.17
CA GLY A 142 -23.06 -0.17 2.38
C GLY A 142 -21.63 -0.08 2.93
N LEU A 143 -21.21 -1.02 3.78
CA LEU A 143 -19.83 -1.10 4.25
C LEU A 143 -18.85 -1.49 3.14
N ILE A 144 -19.26 -2.36 2.21
CA ILE A 144 -18.49 -2.66 1.00
C ILE A 144 -18.39 -1.41 0.13
N ALA A 145 -19.49 -0.70 -0.06
CA ALA A 145 -19.54 0.55 -0.81
C ALA A 145 -18.66 1.64 -0.19
N PHE A 146 -18.58 1.73 1.14
CA PHE A 146 -17.67 2.63 1.83
C PHE A 146 -16.21 2.36 1.46
N ALA A 147 -15.77 1.11 1.56
CA ALA A 147 -14.42 0.73 1.18
C ALA A 147 -14.13 1.01 -0.31
N GLY A 148 -15.10 0.73 -1.20
CA GLY A 148 -15.03 1.04 -2.62
C GLY A 148 -14.90 2.53 -2.92
N THR A 149 -15.74 3.37 -2.31
CA THR A 149 -15.68 4.84 -2.48
C THR A 149 -14.39 5.43 -1.93
N MET A 150 -13.89 4.92 -0.80
CA MET A 150 -12.62 5.33 -0.22
C MET A 150 -11.44 5.03 -1.16
N ARG A 151 -11.37 3.82 -1.73
CA ARG A 151 -10.38 3.47 -2.77
C ARG A 151 -10.49 4.40 -3.97
N ASN A 152 -11.69 4.62 -4.48
CA ASN A 152 -11.91 5.46 -5.66
C ASN A 152 -11.47 6.90 -5.42
N GLN A 153 -11.78 7.48 -4.24
CA GLN A 153 -11.34 8.82 -3.86
C GLN A 153 -9.81 8.93 -3.77
N LEU A 154 -9.15 7.97 -3.12
CA LEU A 154 -7.68 7.99 -2.95
C LEU A 154 -6.93 7.80 -4.27
N ARG A 155 -7.51 7.08 -5.24
CA ARG A 155 -6.94 6.82 -6.56
C ARG A 155 -7.43 7.78 -7.66
N GLY A 156 -8.27 8.75 -7.33
CA GLY A 156 -8.85 9.67 -8.31
C GLY A 156 -9.73 9.01 -9.37
N ARG A 157 -10.32 7.85 -9.06
CA ARG A 157 -11.25 7.13 -9.95
C ARG A 157 -12.66 7.71 -9.89
N PRO A 158 -13.55 7.36 -10.85
CA PRO A 158 -14.98 7.68 -10.76
C PRO A 158 -15.56 7.18 -9.44
N ARG A 159 -16.34 8.02 -8.77
CA ARG A 159 -16.80 7.76 -7.38
C ARG A 159 -17.67 6.53 -7.25
N GLU A 160 -18.46 6.26 -8.30
CA GLU A 160 -19.39 5.12 -8.40
C GLU A 160 -18.77 3.83 -8.95
N GLU A 161 -17.51 3.84 -9.32
CA GLU A 161 -16.88 2.67 -9.94
C GLU A 161 -16.93 1.45 -9.02
N GLY A 162 -17.57 0.38 -9.52
CA GLY A 162 -17.70 -0.88 -8.80
C GLY A 162 -18.68 -0.86 -7.62
N LEU A 163 -19.65 0.09 -7.61
CA LEU A 163 -20.66 0.18 -6.55
C LEU A 163 -22.05 -0.32 -6.98
N ASP A 164 -22.16 -0.92 -8.16
CA ASP A 164 -23.46 -1.39 -8.70
C ASP A 164 -24.11 -2.39 -7.73
N GLY A 165 -25.36 -2.10 -7.34
CA GLY A 165 -26.13 -2.93 -6.43
C GLY A 165 -25.68 -2.94 -4.96
N LEU A 166 -24.70 -2.10 -4.58
CA LEU A 166 -24.23 -1.98 -3.18
C LEU A 166 -24.98 -0.92 -2.38
N LEU A 167 -25.54 0.08 -3.07
CA LEU A 167 -26.25 1.20 -2.45
C LEU A 167 -27.62 1.37 -3.12
N PRO A 168 -28.62 1.90 -2.40
CA PRO A 168 -29.86 2.37 -3.01
C PRO A 168 -29.59 3.44 -4.08
N ASP A 169 -30.41 3.45 -5.16
CA ASP A 169 -30.22 4.37 -6.29
C ASP A 169 -30.15 5.84 -5.88
N GLU A 170 -30.95 6.26 -4.91
CA GLU A 170 -30.94 7.64 -4.38
C GLU A 170 -29.59 7.99 -3.74
N VAL A 171 -29.00 7.07 -2.96
CA VAL A 171 -27.71 7.27 -2.32
C VAL A 171 -26.60 7.24 -3.37
N LEU A 172 -26.66 6.30 -4.32
CA LEU A 172 -25.69 6.21 -5.41
C LEU A 172 -25.70 7.47 -6.28
N ALA A 173 -26.86 8.05 -6.56
CA ALA A 173 -26.98 9.32 -7.30
C ALA A 173 -26.29 10.47 -6.55
N ARG A 174 -26.41 10.53 -5.22
CA ARG A 174 -25.69 11.50 -4.39
C ARG A 174 -24.17 11.25 -4.35
N VAL A 175 -23.74 9.99 -4.29
CA VAL A 175 -22.33 9.59 -4.32
C VAL A 175 -21.66 10.06 -5.62
N ARG A 176 -22.31 9.94 -6.77
CA ARG A 176 -21.80 10.37 -8.09
C ARG A 176 -21.40 11.85 -8.13
N THR A 177 -22.16 12.69 -7.44
CA THR A 177 -21.95 14.15 -7.43
C THR A 177 -21.17 14.64 -6.21
N ALA A 178 -20.97 13.80 -5.21
CA ALA A 178 -20.34 14.19 -3.96
C ALA A 178 -18.83 14.43 -4.13
N ARG A 179 -18.32 15.50 -3.49
CA ARG A 179 -16.87 15.73 -3.40
C ARG A 179 -16.20 14.73 -2.47
N PHE A 180 -16.88 14.38 -1.36
CA PHE A 180 -16.40 13.46 -0.34
C PHE A 180 -17.34 12.25 -0.24
N ALA A 181 -17.31 11.41 -1.27
CA ALA A 181 -18.19 10.26 -1.41
C ALA A 181 -18.14 9.27 -0.21
N PRO A 182 -16.98 8.89 0.35
CA PRO A 182 -16.93 8.00 1.49
C PRO A 182 -17.63 8.55 2.74
N ALA A 183 -17.48 9.85 3.02
CA ALA A 183 -18.14 10.50 4.15
C ALA A 183 -19.67 10.48 4.01
N LEU A 184 -20.17 10.60 2.77
CA LEU A 184 -21.60 10.50 2.50
C LEU A 184 -22.13 9.08 2.71
N VAL A 185 -21.35 8.06 2.37
CA VAL A 185 -21.71 6.66 2.66
C VAL A 185 -21.71 6.41 4.18
N LEU A 186 -20.73 6.95 4.93
CA LEU A 186 -20.72 6.87 6.39
C LEU A 186 -21.95 7.55 7.01
N LEU A 187 -22.36 8.71 6.49
CA LEU A 187 -23.59 9.38 6.93
C LEU A 187 -24.80 8.47 6.75
N TRP A 188 -24.92 7.82 5.60
CA TRP A 188 -26.02 6.90 5.32
C TRP A 188 -25.98 5.66 6.25
N LEU A 189 -24.81 5.11 6.56
CA LEU A 189 -24.65 4.03 7.52
C LEU A 189 -25.07 4.45 8.93
N GLY A 190 -24.69 5.65 9.38
CA GLY A 190 -25.13 6.22 10.65
C GLY A 190 -26.64 6.46 10.70
N GLN A 191 -27.27 6.88 9.58
CA GLN A 191 -28.72 6.99 9.47
C GLN A 191 -29.40 5.63 9.67
N TRP A 192 -28.87 4.55 9.10
CA TRP A 192 -29.39 3.21 9.34
C TRP A 192 -29.34 2.83 10.84
N VAL A 193 -28.22 3.10 11.53
CA VAL A 193 -28.09 2.83 12.98
C VAL A 193 -29.13 3.63 13.78
N ARG A 194 -29.32 4.91 13.44
CA ARG A 194 -30.36 5.77 14.07
C ARG A 194 -31.75 5.17 13.85
N ASP A 195 -32.09 4.81 12.62
CA ASP A 195 -33.42 4.30 12.25
C ASP A 195 -33.73 3.00 12.99
N MET A 196 -32.73 2.09 13.12
CA MET A 196 -32.87 0.86 13.91
C MET A 196 -33.06 1.14 15.40
N ARG A 197 -32.41 2.16 15.94
CA ARG A 197 -32.58 2.58 17.32
C ARG A 197 -34.00 3.17 17.55
N GLU A 198 -34.44 4.02 16.63
CA GLU A 198 -35.78 4.66 16.73
C GLU A 198 -36.92 3.66 16.55
N ALA A 199 -36.73 2.64 15.69
CA ALA A 199 -37.65 1.53 15.55
C ALA A 199 -37.65 0.57 16.76
N GLY A 200 -36.76 0.75 17.76
CA GLY A 200 -36.65 -0.16 18.90
C GLY A 200 -35.95 -1.49 18.59
N CYS A 201 -35.48 -1.66 17.38
CA CYS A 201 -34.77 -2.87 16.93
C CYS A 201 -33.32 -2.94 17.44
N LEU A 202 -32.73 -1.81 17.82
CA LEU A 202 -31.36 -1.72 18.33
C LEU A 202 -31.36 -0.95 19.65
N PRO A 203 -31.00 -1.59 20.79
CA PRO A 203 -30.89 -0.93 22.08
C PRO A 203 -29.90 0.24 22.06
N PRO A 204 -30.14 1.37 22.76
CA PRO A 204 -29.30 2.57 22.71
C PRO A 204 -27.80 2.30 23.01
N MET A 205 -27.50 1.44 23.99
CA MET A 205 -26.11 1.10 24.33
C MET A 205 -25.40 0.35 23.18
N LEU A 206 -26.12 -0.51 22.44
CA LEU A 206 -25.57 -1.23 21.30
C LEU A 206 -25.43 -0.32 20.08
N ALA A 207 -26.38 0.62 19.89
CA ALA A 207 -26.25 1.67 18.89
C ALA A 207 -25.00 2.52 19.13
N GLN A 208 -24.76 2.95 20.37
CA GLN A 208 -23.52 3.67 20.73
C GLN A 208 -22.25 2.87 20.45
N HIS A 209 -22.28 1.55 20.65
CA HIS A 209 -21.16 0.68 20.32
C HIS A 209 -20.89 0.62 18.81
N MET A 210 -21.95 0.57 18.00
CA MET A 210 -21.83 0.61 16.52
C MET A 210 -21.33 1.98 16.03
N GLU A 211 -21.79 3.09 16.64
CA GLU A 211 -21.29 4.44 16.34
C GLU A 211 -19.78 4.54 16.58
N GLY A 212 -19.24 3.93 17.66
CA GLY A 212 -17.80 3.89 17.91
C GLY A 212 -17.00 3.21 16.79
N SER A 213 -17.57 2.17 16.15
CA SER A 213 -16.97 1.55 14.99
C SER A 213 -17.08 2.41 13.72
N LEU A 214 -18.17 3.16 13.54
CA LEU A 214 -18.32 4.15 12.45
C LEU A 214 -17.33 5.32 12.64
N ASP A 215 -17.12 5.78 13.87
CA ASP A 215 -16.11 6.78 14.21
C ASP A 215 -14.69 6.29 13.86
N ALA A 216 -14.38 5.02 14.12
CA ALA A 216 -13.11 4.43 13.73
C ALA A 216 -12.92 4.36 12.21
N LEU A 217 -13.99 4.07 11.44
CA LEU A 217 -13.98 4.16 9.97
C LEU A 217 -13.75 5.59 9.49
N SER A 218 -14.41 6.58 10.13
CA SER A 218 -14.23 8.00 9.84
C SER A 218 -12.80 8.46 10.12
N ALA A 219 -12.22 8.03 11.24
CA ALA A 219 -10.83 8.31 11.60
C ALA A 219 -9.85 7.69 10.59
N ALA A 220 -10.10 6.45 10.13
CA ALA A 220 -9.30 5.81 9.10
C ALA A 220 -9.37 6.55 7.75
N LEU A 221 -10.57 7.01 7.34
CA LEU A 221 -10.76 7.84 6.16
C LEU A 221 -9.95 9.13 6.26
N GLY A 222 -10.12 9.89 7.35
CA GLY A 222 -9.39 11.15 7.57
C GLY A 222 -7.87 10.95 7.65
N GLY A 223 -7.40 9.84 8.22
CA GLY A 223 -6.00 9.46 8.23
C GLY A 223 -5.45 9.22 6.83
N CYS A 224 -6.18 8.50 5.98
CA CYS A 224 -5.79 8.28 4.58
C CYS A 224 -5.83 9.56 3.76
N GLU A 225 -6.85 10.41 3.94
CA GLU A 225 -6.93 11.72 3.28
C GLU A 225 -5.77 12.63 3.68
N ARG A 226 -5.39 12.64 4.96
CA ARG A 226 -4.21 13.36 5.44
C ARG A 226 -2.95 12.88 4.75
N ILE A 227 -2.71 11.57 4.68
CA ILE A 227 -1.54 11.00 4.00
C ILE A 227 -1.53 11.40 2.53
N ALA A 228 -2.67 11.30 1.84
CA ALA A 228 -2.77 11.65 0.41
C ALA A 228 -2.50 13.13 0.14
N ASN A 229 -2.97 14.03 1.03
CA ASN A 229 -2.93 15.49 0.78
C ASN A 229 -1.74 16.20 1.43
N THR A 230 -0.94 15.53 2.26
CA THR A 230 0.23 16.12 2.92
C THR A 230 1.50 15.34 2.59
N PRO A 231 2.07 15.47 1.37
CA PRO A 231 3.33 14.83 1.01
C PRO A 231 4.49 15.39 1.83
N LEU A 232 5.65 14.77 1.72
CA LEU A 232 6.89 15.31 2.31
C LEU A 232 7.19 16.70 1.70
N PRO A 233 7.87 17.60 2.45
CA PRO A 233 8.18 18.93 1.95
C PRO A 233 8.98 18.88 0.65
N PHE A 234 8.45 19.46 -0.42
CA PHE A 234 9.04 19.44 -1.76
C PHE A 234 10.50 19.90 -1.78
N THR A 235 10.83 20.94 -1.00
CA THR A 235 12.21 21.46 -0.89
C THR A 235 13.18 20.39 -0.40
N TYR A 236 12.75 19.53 0.53
CA TYR A 236 13.59 18.44 1.02
C TYR A 236 13.92 17.42 -0.08
N THR A 237 12.92 17.04 -0.85
CA THR A 237 13.08 16.16 -2.03
C THR A 237 14.03 16.78 -3.06
N VAL A 238 13.87 18.07 -3.38
CA VAL A 238 14.74 18.79 -4.34
C VAL A 238 16.18 18.86 -3.88
N ILE A 239 16.43 19.13 -2.59
CA ILE A 239 17.80 19.18 -2.05
C ILE A 239 18.47 17.82 -2.18
N LEU A 240 17.82 16.76 -1.75
CA LEU A 240 18.39 15.41 -1.83
C LEU A 240 18.65 14.99 -3.28
N HIS A 241 17.68 15.20 -4.14
CA HIS A 241 17.80 14.89 -5.57
C HIS A 241 19.02 15.59 -6.19
N ARG A 242 19.12 16.92 -6.05
CA ARG A 242 20.25 17.69 -6.59
C ARG A 242 21.59 17.24 -6.02
N SER A 243 21.64 17.02 -4.70
CA SER A 243 22.87 16.61 -4.02
C SER A 243 23.31 15.22 -4.46
N SER A 244 22.41 14.25 -4.55
CA SER A 244 22.70 12.87 -4.98
C SER A 244 23.20 12.83 -6.43
N TYR A 245 22.54 13.54 -7.33
CA TYR A 245 22.95 13.61 -8.73
C TYR A 245 24.28 14.32 -8.91
N THR A 246 24.46 15.47 -8.28
CA THR A 246 25.75 16.21 -8.32
C THR A 246 26.88 15.36 -7.79
N TYR A 247 26.66 14.67 -6.66
CA TYR A 247 27.63 13.75 -6.08
C TYR A 247 28.00 12.62 -7.06
N CYS A 248 27.02 11.93 -7.64
CA CYS A 248 27.27 10.84 -8.57
C CYS A 248 27.96 11.30 -9.87
N MET A 249 27.69 12.52 -10.34
CA MET A 249 28.35 13.10 -11.53
C MET A 249 29.79 13.50 -11.26
N LEU A 250 30.09 13.98 -10.06
CA LEU A 250 31.47 14.39 -9.69
C LEU A 250 32.33 13.22 -9.20
N LEU A 251 31.72 12.14 -8.75
CA LEU A 251 32.40 10.99 -8.18
C LEU A 251 33.48 10.36 -9.08
N PRO A 252 33.29 10.23 -10.42
CA PRO A 252 34.32 9.72 -11.32
C PRO A 252 35.62 10.52 -11.24
N PHE A 253 35.54 11.86 -11.16
CA PHE A 253 36.70 12.75 -11.08
C PHE A 253 37.45 12.62 -9.74
N GLY A 254 36.73 12.32 -8.65
CA GLY A 254 37.35 12.11 -7.34
C GLY A 254 37.98 10.72 -7.16
N LEU A 255 37.59 9.73 -7.99
CA LEU A 255 38.06 8.36 -7.85
C LEU A 255 39.07 7.91 -8.93
N VAL A 256 39.14 8.59 -10.08
CA VAL A 256 39.95 8.15 -11.22
C VAL A 256 41.43 7.98 -10.86
N ASP A 257 42.00 8.86 -10.06
CA ASP A 257 43.41 8.80 -9.66
C ASP A 257 43.68 7.65 -8.65
N THR A 258 42.69 7.22 -7.89
CA THR A 258 42.81 6.15 -6.88
C THR A 258 42.43 4.78 -7.36
N THR A 259 41.37 4.68 -8.18
CA THR A 259 40.81 3.40 -8.65
C THR A 259 41.11 3.08 -10.11
N GLY A 260 41.62 4.06 -10.88
CA GLY A 260 42.01 3.86 -12.29
C GLY A 260 40.86 3.25 -13.12
N TRP A 261 41.14 2.14 -13.84
CA TRP A 261 40.17 1.44 -14.67
C TRP A 261 38.97 0.85 -13.93
N MET A 262 39.06 0.69 -12.61
CA MET A 262 37.93 0.21 -11.80
C MET A 262 36.91 1.31 -11.48
N THR A 263 37.19 2.58 -11.80
CA THR A 263 36.33 3.73 -11.52
C THR A 263 34.90 3.53 -12.03
N PRO A 264 34.63 3.09 -13.29
CA PRO A 264 33.25 2.92 -13.75
C PRO A 264 32.48 1.86 -12.97
N LEU A 265 33.14 0.81 -12.51
CA LEU A 265 32.50 -0.23 -11.70
C LEU A 265 32.11 0.31 -10.31
N VAL A 266 33.02 1.00 -9.65
CA VAL A 266 32.76 1.57 -8.32
C VAL A 266 31.70 2.66 -8.38
N VAL A 267 31.82 3.59 -9.33
CA VAL A 267 30.84 4.66 -9.56
C VAL A 267 29.47 4.06 -9.94
N GLY A 268 29.46 3.04 -10.79
CA GLY A 268 28.24 2.35 -11.18
C GLY A 268 27.49 1.73 -10.00
N PHE A 269 28.23 1.10 -9.07
CA PHE A 269 27.65 0.51 -7.87
C PHE A 269 27.11 1.58 -6.90
N VAL A 270 27.89 2.63 -6.67
CA VAL A 270 27.51 3.73 -5.75
C VAL A 270 26.31 4.49 -6.31
N SER A 271 26.34 4.90 -7.57
CA SER A 271 25.23 5.64 -8.20
C SER A 271 23.94 4.80 -8.28
N TYR A 272 24.08 3.50 -8.58
CA TYR A 272 22.93 2.58 -8.51
C TYR A 272 22.29 2.59 -7.12
N THR A 273 23.10 2.52 -6.06
CA THR A 273 22.58 2.50 -4.69
C THR A 273 21.81 3.77 -4.37
N PHE A 274 22.39 4.95 -4.67
CA PHE A 274 21.73 6.24 -4.40
C PHE A 274 20.46 6.41 -5.22
N PHE A 275 20.49 6.17 -6.52
CA PHE A 275 19.33 6.32 -7.40
C PHE A 275 18.21 5.31 -7.09
N ALA A 276 18.57 4.06 -6.75
CA ALA A 276 17.59 3.06 -6.37
C ALA A 276 16.90 3.39 -5.05
N LEU A 277 17.64 3.85 -4.04
CA LEU A 277 17.07 4.25 -2.76
C LEU A 277 16.19 5.50 -2.89
N GLU A 278 16.59 6.46 -3.72
CA GLU A 278 15.78 7.63 -4.03
C GLU A 278 14.48 7.25 -4.72
N ALA A 279 14.54 6.44 -5.79
CA ALA A 279 13.38 5.97 -6.51
C ALA A 279 12.44 5.11 -5.64
N LEU A 280 13.00 4.30 -4.72
CA LEU A 280 12.20 3.55 -3.74
C LEU A 280 11.47 4.50 -2.79
N SER A 281 12.17 5.51 -2.29
CA SER A 281 11.55 6.51 -1.39
C SER A 281 10.38 7.22 -2.06
N ASP A 282 10.53 7.60 -3.34
CA ASP A 282 9.46 8.22 -4.14
C ASP A 282 8.24 7.31 -4.29
N GLU A 283 8.45 6.01 -4.54
CA GLU A 283 7.33 5.07 -4.70
C GLU A 283 6.57 4.88 -3.39
N ILE A 284 7.26 4.60 -2.28
CA ILE A 284 6.59 4.34 -1.00
C ILE A 284 6.04 5.62 -0.34
N GLU A 285 6.42 6.82 -0.80
CA GLU A 285 5.89 8.09 -0.32
C GLU A 285 4.41 8.27 -0.64
N GLU A 286 3.95 7.72 -1.79
CA GLU A 286 2.56 7.78 -2.27
C GLU A 286 1.86 6.41 -2.21
N PRO A 287 1.49 5.93 -1.02
CA PRO A 287 1.05 4.54 -0.82
C PRO A 287 -0.25 4.15 -1.53
N PHE A 288 -1.03 5.11 -2.02
CA PHE A 288 -2.34 4.87 -2.65
C PHE A 288 -2.29 4.89 -4.17
N GLY A 289 -1.11 5.06 -4.76
CA GLY A 289 -0.91 5.08 -6.21
C GLY A 289 -1.20 3.75 -6.92
N MET A 290 -0.61 3.60 -8.11
CA MET A 290 -0.76 2.43 -8.98
C MET A 290 0.60 1.80 -9.33
N MET A 291 1.65 2.15 -8.59
CA MET A 291 2.98 1.59 -8.78
C MET A 291 3.09 0.20 -8.14
N THR A 292 4.12 -0.55 -8.52
CA THR A 292 4.29 -1.95 -8.08
C THR A 292 4.53 -2.14 -6.59
N ASN A 293 4.98 -1.11 -5.90
CA ASN A 293 5.24 -1.12 -4.46
C ASN A 293 4.15 -0.40 -3.63
N ASP A 294 3.10 0.13 -4.28
CA ASP A 294 1.98 0.77 -3.60
C ASP A 294 1.04 -0.25 -2.94
N LEU A 295 0.14 0.22 -2.09
CA LEU A 295 -0.85 -0.66 -1.47
C LEU A 295 -1.86 -1.17 -2.51
N ALA A 296 -2.05 -2.48 -2.56
CA ALA A 296 -3.04 -3.11 -3.45
C ALA A 296 -4.47 -2.89 -2.93
N LEU A 297 -4.98 -1.67 -3.09
CA LEU A 297 -6.29 -1.28 -2.56
C LEU A 297 -7.44 -2.09 -3.16
N ASP A 298 -7.36 -2.46 -4.44
CA ASP A 298 -8.38 -3.28 -5.08
C ASP A 298 -8.46 -4.67 -4.45
N ALA A 299 -7.31 -5.28 -4.10
CA ALA A 299 -7.29 -6.55 -3.42
C ALA A 299 -7.82 -6.47 -1.98
N ILE A 300 -7.56 -5.36 -1.28
CA ILE A 300 -8.11 -5.13 0.07
C ILE A 300 -9.63 -4.98 0.00
N VAL A 301 -10.15 -4.17 -0.92
CA VAL A 301 -11.59 -3.98 -1.13
C VAL A 301 -12.25 -5.30 -1.52
N ALA A 302 -11.66 -6.07 -2.44
CA ALA A 302 -12.17 -7.38 -2.80
C ALA A 302 -12.16 -8.37 -1.62
N SER A 303 -11.17 -8.29 -0.72
CA SER A 303 -11.14 -9.09 0.50
C SER A 303 -12.24 -8.69 1.49
N ILE A 304 -12.52 -7.39 1.61
CA ILE A 304 -13.65 -6.88 2.40
C ILE A 304 -14.95 -7.40 1.79
N ASP A 305 -15.18 -7.19 0.50
CA ASP A 305 -16.39 -7.64 -0.22
C ASP A 305 -16.61 -9.14 -0.03
N ALA A 306 -15.61 -9.97 -0.30
CA ALA A 306 -15.70 -11.42 -0.15
C ALA A 306 -16.07 -11.81 1.30
N SER A 307 -15.39 -11.23 2.30
CA SER A 307 -15.64 -11.59 3.70
C SER A 307 -17.03 -11.14 4.21
N LEU A 308 -17.51 -10.00 3.75
CA LEU A 308 -18.82 -9.49 4.16
C LEU A 308 -19.97 -10.25 3.48
N ARG A 309 -19.81 -10.61 2.20
CA ARG A 309 -20.78 -11.47 1.51
C ARG A 309 -20.86 -12.86 2.11
N GLU A 310 -19.73 -13.42 2.54
CA GLU A 310 -19.72 -14.69 3.25
C GLU A 310 -20.52 -14.62 4.56
N LEU A 311 -20.44 -13.50 5.31
CA LEU A 311 -21.27 -13.28 6.49
C LEU A 311 -22.77 -13.18 6.17
N LEU A 312 -23.14 -12.72 4.97
CA LEU A 312 -24.52 -12.70 4.48
C LEU A 312 -25.02 -14.07 3.98
N GLY A 313 -24.14 -15.08 3.90
CA GLY A 313 -24.44 -16.38 3.31
C GLY A 313 -24.39 -16.39 1.78
N ASP A 314 -23.90 -15.34 1.15
CA ASP A 314 -23.70 -15.25 -0.29
C ASP A 314 -22.43 -16.03 -0.72
N THR A 315 -22.40 -16.45 -1.99
CA THR A 315 -21.15 -16.95 -2.58
C THR A 315 -20.19 -15.79 -2.78
N PRO A 316 -19.00 -15.80 -2.11
CA PRO A 316 -18.05 -14.71 -2.25
C PRO A 316 -17.52 -14.64 -3.70
N PRO A 317 -17.21 -13.44 -4.22
CA PRO A 317 -16.56 -13.30 -5.50
C PRO A 317 -15.20 -14.01 -5.51
N PRO A 318 -14.70 -14.45 -6.67
CA PRO A 318 -13.42 -15.12 -6.75
C PRO A 318 -12.31 -14.21 -6.20
N ALA A 319 -11.40 -14.79 -5.41
CA ALA A 319 -10.27 -14.04 -4.87
C ALA A 319 -9.46 -13.38 -6.02
N PRO A 320 -9.07 -12.12 -5.87
CA PRO A 320 -8.23 -11.47 -6.86
C PRO A 320 -6.93 -12.27 -7.03
N ARG A 321 -6.57 -12.52 -8.29
CA ARG A 321 -5.34 -13.24 -8.63
C ARG A 321 -4.29 -12.25 -9.12
N PRO A 322 -3.01 -12.45 -8.76
CA PRO A 322 -1.94 -11.67 -9.37
C PRO A 322 -1.99 -11.83 -10.88
N ASP A 323 -1.69 -10.76 -11.60
CA ASP A 323 -1.52 -10.80 -13.04
C ASP A 323 -0.27 -11.62 -13.44
N ALA A 324 0.03 -11.69 -14.76
CA ALA A 324 1.20 -12.38 -15.27
C ALA A 324 2.54 -11.80 -14.74
N ASP A 325 2.50 -10.59 -14.21
CA ASP A 325 3.64 -9.86 -13.64
C ASP A 325 3.72 -9.94 -12.11
N PHE A 326 2.89 -10.80 -11.49
CA PHE A 326 2.76 -10.99 -10.04
C PHE A 326 2.23 -9.75 -9.29
N VAL A 327 1.60 -8.80 -9.98
CA VAL A 327 1.03 -7.59 -9.40
C VAL A 327 -0.41 -7.85 -9.02
N LEU A 328 -0.76 -7.57 -7.78
CA LEU A 328 -2.13 -7.47 -7.26
C LEU A 328 -2.45 -5.98 -7.12
N ASN A 329 -3.39 -5.51 -7.92
CA ASN A 329 -3.87 -4.12 -7.86
C ASN A 329 -4.94 -3.93 -6.79
#